data_ca0b6516c9491f2aedb495e57caa3782
#
_entry.id   ca0b6516c9491f2aedb495e57caa3782
#
_cell.length_a   1.000
_cell.length_b   1.000
_cell.length_c   1.000
_cell.angle_alpha   90.00
_cell.angle_beta   90.00
_cell.angle_gamma   90.00
#
_symmetry.space_group_name_H-M   'P 1'
#
loop_
_entity.id
_entity.type
_entity.pdbx_description
1 polymer ?
#
loop_
_entity_poly.entity_id
_entity_poly.type
_entity_poly.pdbx_seq_one_letter_code
_entity_poly.pdbx_strand_id
1 'polypeptide(L)'
;MNNIVDYGFGGENEENHFIRYNHQGVFAGKFTVGKGEGKTEVAFKHLLWDIDSIRTGWMWIQPDMAPVIQWNEQPNVWKSNPGQTQLEMDRYKKGFNVDVFIKDHGLLTWSAASWGCTQAFSLLMAEVGSQRANNQGKVPVVHFEGSKEVKFKTGASSTIPTLSVVKWVVTDEFLIEPTPPYEEPETAQPELA
;
A
#
# COMPACT_ATOMS: atom_id res chain seq x y z
N MET A 1 -14.98 -13.06 18.41
CA MET A 1 -14.63 -11.79 19.07
C MET A 1 -13.26 -11.43 18.51
N ASN A 2 -13.19 -10.52 17.55
CA ASN A 2 -11.95 -10.11 16.94
C ASN A 2 -11.32 -9.05 17.82
N ASN A 3 -10.20 -9.40 18.46
CA ASN A 3 -9.33 -8.41 19.10
C ASN A 3 -8.68 -7.58 18.01
N ILE A 4 -9.27 -6.42 17.73
CA ILE A 4 -8.58 -5.32 17.07
C ILE A 4 -7.55 -4.85 18.08
N VAL A 5 -6.29 -5.15 17.86
CA VAL A 5 -5.20 -4.52 18.60
C VAL A 5 -5.16 -3.08 18.10
N ASP A 6 -5.73 -2.18 18.89
CA ASP A 6 -5.64 -0.74 18.70
C ASP A 6 -4.18 -0.34 18.99
N TYR A 7 -3.40 -0.23 17.93
CA TYR A 7 -2.03 0.29 17.99
C TYR A 7 -2.07 1.82 18.11
N GLY A 8 -2.72 2.36 19.12
CA GLY A 8 -2.63 3.70 19.69
C GLY A 8 -2.02 4.87 18.90
N PHE A 9 -2.16 4.89 17.59
CA PHE A 9 -1.70 5.99 16.71
C PHE A 9 -2.84 6.97 16.42
N GLY A 10 -3.44 7.49 17.47
CA GLY A 10 -4.27 8.68 17.43
C GLY A 10 -3.37 9.93 17.31
N GLY A 11 -2.86 10.22 16.14
CA GLY A 11 -2.14 11.46 15.82
C GLY A 11 -2.87 12.23 14.72
N GLU A 12 -3.01 13.51 14.91
CA GLU A 12 -3.84 14.53 14.24
C GLU A 12 -3.67 14.73 12.72
N ASN A 13 -3.23 13.71 11.94
CA ASN A 13 -3.06 13.78 10.49
C ASN A 13 -3.57 12.53 9.79
N GLU A 14 -4.90 12.34 9.73
CA GLU A 14 -5.53 11.27 8.93
C GLU A 14 -5.13 11.31 7.43
N GLU A 15 -4.62 12.42 6.93
CA GLU A 15 -4.25 12.58 5.52
C GLU A 15 -2.98 11.82 5.09
N ASN A 16 -2.09 11.47 6.02
CA ASN A 16 -0.80 10.84 5.74
C ASN A 16 -0.81 9.30 5.85
N HIS A 17 -1.94 8.69 6.21
CA HIS A 17 -2.04 7.23 6.33
C HIS A 17 -2.23 6.49 5.00
N PHE A 18 -2.46 7.22 3.90
CA PHE A 18 -2.69 6.61 2.60
C PHE A 18 -1.48 6.77 1.68
N ILE A 19 -0.97 5.65 1.20
CA ILE A 19 0.02 5.61 0.13
C ILE A 19 -0.68 5.43 -1.23
N ARG A 20 -0.21 6.11 -2.25
CA ARG A 20 -0.78 6.09 -3.60
C ARG A 20 0.30 5.86 -4.64
N TYR A 21 0.00 5.00 -5.60
CA TYR A 21 0.82 4.87 -6.80
C TYR A 21 0.33 5.85 -7.88
N ASN A 22 1.25 6.54 -8.51
CA ASN A 22 0.96 7.55 -9.52
C ASN A 22 1.28 7.02 -10.91
N HIS A 23 0.31 7.05 -11.82
CA HIS A 23 0.50 6.57 -13.19
C HIS A 23 1.00 7.65 -14.14
N GLN A 24 0.85 8.93 -13.77
CA GLN A 24 1.11 10.09 -14.63
C GLN A 24 1.63 11.27 -13.81
N GLY A 25 2.12 12.30 -14.50
CA GLY A 25 2.60 13.53 -13.89
C GLY A 25 4.03 13.42 -13.33
N VAL A 26 4.41 14.38 -12.49
CA VAL A 26 5.76 14.50 -11.93
C VAL A 26 6.18 13.27 -11.13
N PHE A 27 5.24 12.59 -10.49
CA PHE A 27 5.48 11.37 -9.73
C PHE A 27 5.13 10.09 -10.50
N ALA A 28 5.04 10.14 -11.83
CA ALA A 28 4.71 8.96 -12.63
C ALA A 28 5.64 7.77 -12.30
N GLY A 29 5.06 6.61 -12.04
CA GLY A 29 5.80 5.41 -11.68
C GLY A 29 6.29 5.36 -10.23
N LYS A 30 5.84 6.26 -9.36
CA LYS A 30 6.28 6.36 -7.96
C LYS A 30 5.12 6.27 -7.00
N PHE A 31 5.44 5.87 -5.76
CA PHE A 31 4.51 5.94 -4.64
C PHE A 31 4.63 7.28 -3.92
N THR A 32 3.51 7.80 -3.43
CA THR A 32 3.47 9.06 -2.69
C THR A 32 2.49 8.99 -1.52
N VAL A 33 2.74 9.82 -0.50
CA VAL A 33 1.79 10.17 0.57
C VAL A 33 1.38 11.62 0.43
N GLY A 34 0.31 12.01 1.11
CA GLY A 34 -0.22 13.38 1.07
C GLY A 34 -1.07 13.68 -0.15
N LYS A 35 -1.60 14.92 -0.22
CA LYS A 35 -2.47 15.42 -1.29
C LYS A 35 -1.99 16.79 -1.80
N GLY A 36 -2.35 17.09 -3.04
CA GLY A 36 -2.06 18.41 -3.64
C GLY A 36 -0.57 18.74 -3.63
N GLU A 37 -0.24 19.95 -3.16
CA GLU A 37 1.14 20.45 -3.04
C GLU A 37 1.94 19.77 -1.92
N GLY A 38 1.26 19.20 -0.90
CA GLY A 38 1.88 18.42 0.18
C GLY A 38 2.24 16.98 -0.20
N LYS A 39 2.13 16.62 -1.47
CA LYS A 39 2.43 15.29 -1.98
C LYS A 39 3.93 15.01 -1.96
N THR A 40 4.34 13.97 -1.24
CA THR A 40 5.74 13.59 -1.07
C THR A 40 5.98 12.17 -1.57
N GLU A 41 7.09 11.95 -2.27
CA GLU A 41 7.52 10.63 -2.71
C GLU A 41 7.87 9.74 -1.51
N VAL A 42 7.40 8.51 -1.55
CA VAL A 42 7.78 7.45 -0.60
C VAL A 42 8.73 6.50 -1.32
N ALA A 43 10.03 6.65 -1.04
CA ALA A 43 11.04 5.79 -1.62
C ALA A 43 11.22 4.54 -0.74
N PHE A 44 10.98 3.37 -1.30
CA PHE A 44 11.21 2.09 -0.65
C PHE A 44 11.60 1.02 -1.66
N LYS A 45 12.28 -0.01 -1.18
CA LYS A 45 12.56 -1.23 -1.95
C LYS A 45 11.67 -2.39 -1.49
N HIS A 46 11.38 -2.44 -0.20
CA HIS A 46 10.61 -3.51 0.42
C HIS A 46 9.52 -2.93 1.31
N LEU A 47 8.40 -3.63 1.37
CA LEU A 47 7.33 -3.38 2.32
C LEU A 47 6.80 -4.71 2.87
N LEU A 48 6.23 -4.69 4.06
CA LEU A 48 5.39 -5.78 4.54
C LEU A 48 3.98 -5.61 4.01
N TRP A 49 3.38 -6.72 3.61
CA TRP A 49 2.04 -6.75 3.03
C TRP A 49 1.10 -7.49 3.96
N ASP A 50 0.20 -6.78 4.63
CA ASP A 50 -0.78 -7.41 5.51
C ASP A 50 -1.90 -8.06 4.70
N ILE A 51 -1.79 -9.36 4.49
CA ILE A 51 -2.75 -10.13 3.69
C ILE A 51 -4.14 -10.17 4.36
N ASP A 52 -4.20 -10.10 5.67
CA ASP A 52 -5.46 -10.21 6.41
C ASP A 52 -6.22 -8.88 6.45
N SER A 53 -5.56 -7.76 6.14
CA SER A 53 -6.18 -6.45 5.98
C SER A 53 -6.83 -6.24 4.61
N ILE A 54 -6.59 -7.15 3.63
CA ILE A 54 -7.03 -6.96 2.25
C ILE A 54 -8.55 -6.84 2.17
N ARG A 55 -8.99 -5.76 1.54
CA ARG A 55 -10.39 -5.52 1.16
C ARG A 55 -10.46 -5.22 -0.33
N THR A 56 -11.41 -5.81 -1.01
CA THR A 56 -11.71 -5.52 -2.42
C THR A 56 -13.13 -5.00 -2.56
N GLY A 57 -13.39 -4.24 -3.60
CA GLY A 57 -14.74 -3.70 -3.82
C GLY A 57 -14.83 -2.80 -5.04
N TRP A 58 -16.00 -2.24 -5.23
CA TRP A 58 -16.27 -1.26 -6.25
C TRP A 58 -16.04 0.13 -5.70
N MET A 59 -15.19 0.92 -6.36
CA MET A 59 -14.81 2.27 -5.97
C MET A 59 -15.18 3.27 -7.06
N TRP A 60 -15.87 4.32 -6.67
CA TRP A 60 -16.05 5.50 -7.48
C TRP A 60 -15.25 6.65 -6.86
N ILE A 61 -14.12 6.95 -7.50
CA ILE A 61 -13.22 8.02 -7.09
C ILE A 61 -13.64 9.30 -7.82
N GLN A 62 -14.01 10.31 -7.05
CA GLN A 62 -14.40 11.62 -7.54
C GLN A 62 -13.32 12.65 -7.21
N PRO A 63 -13.07 13.64 -8.07
CA PRO A 63 -12.21 14.76 -7.72
C PRO A 63 -12.76 15.47 -6.47
N ASP A 64 -11.88 15.82 -5.54
CA ASP A 64 -12.16 16.63 -4.35
C ASP A 64 -13.26 16.10 -3.40
N MET A 65 -13.67 14.87 -3.56
CA MET A 65 -14.65 14.19 -2.72
C MET A 65 -14.09 12.89 -2.15
N ALA A 66 -14.63 12.46 -1.02
CA ALA A 66 -14.35 11.14 -0.50
C ALA A 66 -14.84 10.07 -1.51
N PRO A 67 -14.07 9.01 -1.75
CA PRO A 67 -14.48 7.94 -2.65
C PRO A 67 -15.73 7.24 -2.12
N VAL A 68 -16.68 6.94 -3.02
CA VAL A 68 -17.80 6.04 -2.70
C VAL A 68 -17.32 4.62 -2.90
N ILE A 69 -17.39 3.80 -1.85
CA ILE A 69 -16.86 2.43 -1.88
C ILE A 69 -17.93 1.44 -1.43
N GLN A 70 -18.07 0.38 -2.20
CA GLN A 70 -18.86 -0.79 -1.83
C GLN A 70 -17.94 -2.00 -1.70
N TRP A 71 -17.63 -2.36 -0.46
CA TRP A 71 -16.76 -3.49 -0.17
C TRP A 71 -17.45 -4.82 -0.42
N ASN A 72 -16.68 -5.79 -0.91
CA ASN A 72 -17.05 -7.19 -0.92
C ASN A 72 -17.05 -7.74 0.52
N GLU A 73 -17.82 -8.79 0.76
CA GLU A 73 -17.80 -9.49 2.05
C GLU A 73 -16.53 -10.31 2.23
N GLN A 74 -16.02 -10.83 1.12
CA GLN A 74 -14.75 -11.54 1.06
C GLN A 74 -13.92 -11.00 -0.11
N PRO A 75 -12.59 -10.90 0.01
CA PRO A 75 -11.74 -10.27 -1.01
C PRO A 75 -11.86 -10.89 -2.40
N ASN A 76 -12.20 -12.16 -2.50
CA ASN A 76 -12.28 -12.89 -3.78
C ASN A 76 -13.70 -13.04 -4.34
N VAL A 77 -14.72 -12.56 -3.63
CA VAL A 77 -16.13 -12.70 -4.01
C VAL A 77 -16.66 -11.35 -4.42
N TRP A 78 -16.74 -11.11 -5.73
CA TRP A 78 -17.19 -9.82 -6.26
C TRP A 78 -18.70 -9.70 -6.27
N LYS A 79 -19.22 -8.66 -5.63
CA LYS A 79 -20.61 -8.22 -5.76
C LYS A 79 -20.85 -7.64 -7.16
N SER A 80 -22.10 -7.56 -7.54
CA SER A 80 -22.49 -6.84 -8.76
C SER A 80 -22.06 -5.37 -8.69
N ASN A 81 -21.80 -4.76 -9.84
CA ASN A 81 -21.54 -3.33 -9.90
C ASN A 81 -22.75 -2.56 -9.31
N PRO A 82 -22.52 -1.62 -8.37
CA PRO A 82 -23.59 -0.93 -7.67
C PRO A 82 -24.31 0.13 -8.52
N GLY A 83 -23.78 0.50 -9.68
CA GLY A 83 -24.43 1.45 -10.58
C GLY A 83 -25.76 0.91 -11.12
N GLN A 84 -26.77 1.75 -11.13
CA GLN A 84 -28.10 1.40 -11.62
C GLN A 84 -28.25 1.68 -13.12
N THR A 85 -27.49 2.62 -13.65
CA THR A 85 -27.43 2.97 -15.07
C THR A 85 -26.05 2.63 -15.64
N GLN A 86 -25.96 2.49 -16.97
CA GLN A 86 -24.65 2.25 -17.62
C GLN A 86 -23.64 3.36 -17.28
N LEU A 87 -24.09 4.62 -17.23
CA LEU A 87 -23.25 5.74 -16.87
C LEU A 87 -22.69 5.65 -15.43
N GLU A 88 -23.51 5.18 -14.49
CA GLU A 88 -23.08 4.95 -13.12
C GLU A 88 -22.14 3.73 -13.02
N MET A 89 -22.48 2.64 -13.71
CA MET A 89 -21.62 1.44 -13.77
C MET A 89 -20.22 1.77 -14.28
N ASP A 90 -20.11 2.65 -15.28
CA ASP A 90 -18.84 3.06 -15.85
C ASP A 90 -17.97 3.90 -14.89
N ARG A 91 -18.60 4.53 -13.90
CA ARG A 91 -17.90 5.31 -12.85
C ARG A 91 -17.27 4.41 -11.80
N TYR A 92 -17.88 3.28 -11.48
CA TYR A 92 -17.35 2.34 -10.53
C TYR A 92 -16.25 1.48 -11.15
N LYS A 93 -15.12 1.40 -10.48
CA LYS A 93 -13.98 0.56 -10.86
C LYS A 93 -13.71 -0.46 -9.77
N LYS A 94 -13.28 -1.63 -10.15
CA LYS A 94 -12.76 -2.62 -9.20
C LYS A 94 -11.52 -2.07 -8.53
N GLY A 95 -11.48 -2.13 -7.22
CA GLY A 95 -10.35 -1.63 -6.44
C GLY A 95 -10.09 -2.47 -5.20
N PHE A 96 -9.04 -2.10 -4.49
CA PHE A 96 -8.62 -2.75 -3.28
C PHE A 96 -8.06 -1.76 -2.26
N ASN A 97 -8.08 -2.16 -0.99
CA ASN A 97 -7.29 -1.61 0.09
C ASN A 97 -6.46 -2.72 0.70
N VAL A 98 -5.27 -2.38 1.12
CA VAL A 98 -4.39 -3.25 1.90
C VAL A 98 -3.49 -2.42 2.79
N ASP A 99 -3.28 -2.86 4.00
CA ASP A 99 -2.33 -2.24 4.90
C ASP A 99 -0.93 -2.75 4.60
N VAL A 100 0.01 -1.82 4.53
CA VAL A 100 1.41 -2.09 4.22
C VAL A 100 2.29 -1.38 5.24
N PHE A 101 3.35 -2.04 5.69
CA PHE A 101 4.34 -1.42 6.55
C PHE A 101 5.61 -1.14 5.76
N ILE A 102 6.05 0.13 5.78
CA ILE A 102 7.29 0.59 5.17
C ILE A 102 8.19 1.12 6.27
N LYS A 103 9.44 0.61 6.36
CA LYS A 103 10.36 0.83 7.48
C LYS A 103 10.41 2.29 7.97
N ASP A 104 10.58 3.24 7.05
CA ASP A 104 10.79 4.65 7.40
C ASP A 104 9.49 5.48 7.43
N HIS A 105 8.35 4.84 7.16
CA HIS A 105 7.04 5.50 7.04
C HIS A 105 5.96 4.87 7.94
N GLY A 106 6.25 3.71 8.56
CA GLY A 106 5.30 3.00 9.41
C GLY A 106 4.19 2.30 8.64
N LEU A 107 3.04 2.16 9.29
CA LEU A 107 1.85 1.53 8.74
C LEU A 107 1.09 2.52 7.85
N LEU A 108 0.86 2.13 6.61
CA LEU A 108 0.14 2.90 5.61
C LEU A 108 -0.92 2.02 4.95
N THR A 109 -2.00 2.62 4.44
CA THR A 109 -2.99 1.90 3.63
C THR A 109 -2.79 2.21 2.15
N TRP A 110 -2.52 1.20 1.33
CA TRP A 110 -2.53 1.35 -0.11
C TRP A 110 -3.92 1.09 -0.66
N SER A 111 -4.51 2.14 -1.23
CA SER A 111 -5.83 2.11 -1.86
C SER A 111 -5.70 2.44 -3.35
N ALA A 112 -6.25 1.59 -4.21
CA ALA A 112 -6.22 1.80 -5.64
C ALA A 112 -7.41 1.15 -6.39
N ALA A 113 -7.87 1.83 -7.45
CA ALA A 113 -8.88 1.33 -8.38
C ALA A 113 -8.45 1.50 -9.85
N SER A 114 -7.22 1.90 -10.11
CA SER A 114 -6.70 1.99 -11.47
C SER A 114 -6.40 0.62 -12.04
N TRP A 115 -6.58 0.46 -13.34
CA TRP A 115 -6.32 -0.82 -14.02
C TRP A 115 -4.89 -1.34 -13.75
N GLY A 116 -3.88 -0.48 -13.84
CA GLY A 116 -2.49 -0.89 -13.61
C GLY A 116 -2.24 -1.40 -12.19
N CYS A 117 -2.76 -0.71 -11.18
CA CYS A 117 -2.63 -1.15 -9.79
C CYS A 117 -3.40 -2.44 -9.52
N THR A 118 -4.62 -2.58 -10.08
CA THR A 118 -5.41 -3.81 -9.89
C THR A 118 -4.80 -5.01 -10.60
N GLN A 119 -4.12 -4.82 -11.74
CA GLN A 119 -3.34 -5.87 -12.39
C GLN A 119 -2.13 -6.29 -11.54
N ALA A 120 -1.33 -5.32 -11.06
CA ALA A 120 -0.20 -5.60 -10.18
C ALA A 120 -0.63 -6.31 -8.90
N PHE A 121 -1.72 -5.85 -8.28
CA PHE A 121 -2.33 -6.49 -7.12
C PHE A 121 -2.73 -7.94 -7.42
N SER A 122 -3.41 -8.20 -8.54
CA SER A 122 -3.86 -9.54 -8.90
C SER A 122 -2.70 -10.51 -9.12
N LEU A 123 -1.63 -10.06 -9.77
CA LEU A 123 -0.42 -10.86 -9.98
C LEU A 123 0.25 -11.20 -8.65
N LEU A 124 0.41 -10.19 -7.77
CA LEU A 124 0.98 -10.38 -6.45
C LEU A 124 0.13 -11.34 -5.59
N MET A 125 -1.20 -11.21 -5.64
CA MET A 125 -2.10 -12.09 -4.90
C MET A 125 -2.08 -13.54 -5.40
N ALA A 126 -1.86 -13.77 -6.70
CA ALA A 126 -1.64 -15.11 -7.24
C ALA A 126 -0.34 -15.72 -6.69
N GLU A 127 0.74 -14.95 -6.62
CA GLU A 127 2.01 -15.38 -6.05
C GLU A 127 1.87 -15.67 -4.54
N VAL A 128 1.30 -14.74 -3.77
CA VAL A 128 1.01 -14.92 -2.34
C VAL A 128 0.16 -16.16 -2.10
N GLY A 129 -0.91 -16.35 -2.88
CA GLY A 129 -1.80 -17.50 -2.76
C GLY A 129 -1.09 -18.84 -2.96
N SER A 130 -0.14 -18.92 -3.91
CA SER A 130 0.65 -20.11 -4.17
C SER A 130 1.61 -20.49 -3.02
N GLN A 131 2.03 -19.50 -2.22
CA GLN A 131 3.03 -19.67 -1.16
C GLN A 131 2.42 -19.71 0.26
N ARG A 132 1.19 -19.22 0.44
CA ARG A 132 0.56 -19.00 1.76
C ARG A 132 0.46 -20.28 2.61
N ALA A 133 0.15 -21.42 2.00
CA ALA A 133 -0.01 -22.68 2.72
C ALA A 133 1.28 -23.10 3.46
N ASN A 134 2.45 -22.79 2.91
CA ASN A 134 3.76 -23.10 3.47
C ASN A 134 4.28 -21.98 4.42
N ASN A 135 3.54 -20.89 4.56
CA ASN A 135 3.96 -19.72 5.31
C ASN A 135 2.89 -19.24 6.30
N GLN A 136 2.21 -20.17 6.97
CA GLN A 136 1.19 -19.86 7.97
C GLN A 136 1.79 -19.04 9.12
N GLY A 137 1.06 -18.01 9.57
CA GLY A 137 1.50 -17.09 10.64
C GLY A 137 2.61 -16.12 10.25
N LYS A 138 2.94 -16.04 8.95
CA LYS A 138 3.91 -15.09 8.42
C LYS A 138 3.26 -14.13 7.45
N VAL A 139 3.91 -12.98 7.28
CA VAL A 139 3.54 -11.95 6.29
C VAL A 139 4.59 -11.88 5.19
N PRO A 140 4.18 -11.66 3.92
CA PRO A 140 5.12 -11.53 2.82
C PRO A 140 5.84 -10.19 2.86
N VAL A 141 7.15 -10.23 2.62
CA VAL A 141 7.95 -9.07 2.26
C VAL A 141 7.87 -8.92 0.75
N VAL A 142 7.30 -7.82 0.31
CA VAL A 142 7.12 -7.49 -1.10
C VAL A 142 8.20 -6.53 -1.54
N HIS A 143 8.86 -6.85 -2.65
CA HIS A 143 9.81 -5.98 -3.31
C HIS A 143 9.13 -5.14 -4.39
N PHE A 144 9.42 -3.85 -4.41
CA PHE A 144 9.05 -2.96 -5.50
C PHE A 144 10.22 -2.85 -6.47
N GLU A 145 10.09 -3.48 -7.62
CA GLU A 145 11.13 -3.55 -8.66
C GLU A 145 11.17 -2.28 -9.52
N GLY A 146 10.20 -1.39 -9.34
CA GLY A 146 10.01 -0.21 -10.17
C GLY A 146 8.72 -0.25 -10.97
N SER A 147 8.67 0.49 -12.06
CA SER A 147 7.45 0.69 -12.84
C SER A 147 7.67 0.30 -14.30
N LYS A 148 6.68 -0.38 -14.87
CA LYS A 148 6.64 -0.74 -16.28
C LYS A 148 5.68 0.18 -17.03
N GLU A 149 6.13 0.79 -18.11
CA GLU A 149 5.24 1.52 -19.03
C GLU A 149 4.42 0.55 -19.87
N VAL A 150 3.13 0.82 -19.97
CA VAL A 150 2.20 0.10 -20.85
C VAL A 150 1.55 1.10 -21.80
N LYS A 151 1.65 0.83 -23.10
CA LYS A 151 1.00 1.61 -24.16
C LYS A 151 -0.30 0.94 -24.57
N PHE A 152 -1.38 1.70 -24.56
CA PHE A 152 -2.68 1.25 -25.01
C PHE A 152 -2.85 1.43 -26.53
N LYS A 153 -3.75 0.66 -27.13
CA LYS A 153 -4.09 0.78 -28.56
C LYS A 153 -4.58 2.19 -28.95
N THR A 154 -5.09 2.93 -27.99
CA THR A 154 -5.52 4.34 -28.15
C THR A 154 -4.37 5.34 -28.23
N GLY A 155 -3.11 4.90 -28.09
CA GLY A 155 -1.93 5.76 -28.03
C GLY A 155 -1.62 6.34 -26.64
N ALA A 156 -2.52 6.19 -25.68
CA ALA A 156 -2.26 6.58 -24.29
C ALA A 156 -1.28 5.61 -23.63
N SER A 157 -0.47 6.09 -22.69
CA SER A 157 0.40 5.25 -21.85
C SER A 157 0.04 5.37 -20.38
N SER A 158 0.37 4.35 -19.61
CA SER A 158 0.25 4.31 -18.17
C SER A 158 1.41 3.54 -17.57
N THR A 159 1.75 3.80 -16.33
CA THR A 159 2.73 3.01 -15.60
C THR A 159 2.03 2.01 -14.67
N ILE A 160 2.64 0.84 -14.51
CA ILE A 160 2.18 -0.24 -13.63
C ILE A 160 3.31 -0.56 -12.66
N PRO A 161 3.05 -0.64 -11.34
CA PRO A 161 4.07 -1.09 -10.40
C PRO A 161 4.40 -2.56 -10.61
N THR A 162 5.68 -2.91 -10.57
CA THR A 162 6.15 -4.30 -10.58
C THR A 162 6.47 -4.71 -9.14
N LEU A 163 5.79 -5.73 -8.66
CA LEU A 163 5.86 -6.21 -7.30
C LEU A 163 6.11 -7.72 -7.29
N SER A 164 6.95 -8.20 -6.37
CA SER A 164 7.21 -9.63 -6.18
C SER A 164 7.40 -9.98 -4.71
N VAL A 165 7.06 -11.20 -4.31
CA VAL A 165 7.31 -11.71 -2.96
C VAL A 165 8.75 -12.20 -2.86
N VAL A 166 9.55 -11.59 -1.99
CA VAL A 166 10.97 -11.99 -1.84
C VAL A 166 11.23 -12.91 -0.65
N LYS A 167 10.40 -12.82 0.40
CA LYS A 167 10.47 -13.70 1.57
C LYS A 167 9.21 -13.59 2.42
N TRP A 168 9.10 -14.45 3.41
CA TRP A 168 8.05 -14.43 4.43
C TRP A 168 8.68 -14.29 5.80
N VAL A 169 8.13 -13.42 6.65
CA VAL A 169 8.66 -13.14 7.98
C VAL A 169 7.55 -13.20 9.03
N VAL A 170 7.90 -13.51 10.26
CA VAL A 170 7.01 -13.28 11.41
C VAL A 170 6.98 -11.78 11.69
N THR A 171 5.80 -11.22 11.92
CA THR A 171 5.61 -9.77 12.03
C THR A 171 6.49 -9.16 13.12
N ASP A 172 6.63 -9.85 14.25
CA ASP A 172 7.43 -9.37 15.38
C ASP A 172 8.93 -9.24 15.07
N GLU A 173 9.47 -10.10 14.18
CA GLU A 173 10.88 -10.04 13.77
C GLU A 173 11.20 -8.81 12.90
N PHE A 174 10.20 -8.24 12.25
CA PHE A 174 10.39 -7.07 11.39
C PHE A 174 10.26 -5.75 12.15
N LEU A 175 9.51 -5.76 13.24
CA LEU A 175 9.30 -4.59 14.10
C LEU A 175 10.42 -4.39 15.12
N ILE A 176 11.21 -5.43 15.40
CA ILE A 176 12.38 -5.33 16.28
C ILE A 176 13.56 -4.81 15.45
N GLU A 177 13.70 -3.50 15.39
CA GLU A 177 15.01 -2.93 15.02
C GLU A 177 16.02 -3.28 16.13
N PRO A 178 17.24 -3.74 15.78
CA PRO A 178 18.31 -3.69 16.74
C PRO A 178 18.48 -2.22 17.12
N THR A 179 18.17 -1.89 18.35
CA THR A 179 18.49 -0.56 18.93
C THR A 179 19.96 -0.31 18.61
N PRO A 180 20.33 0.76 17.90
CA PRO A 180 21.73 1.06 17.68
C PRO A 180 22.40 1.13 19.06
N PRO A 181 23.61 0.58 19.23
CA PRO A 181 24.29 0.65 20.50
C PRO A 181 24.32 2.11 20.93
N TYR A 182 23.85 2.37 22.15
CA TYR A 182 23.86 3.69 22.74
C TYR A 182 25.34 4.15 22.78
N GLU A 183 25.69 5.08 21.89
CA GLU A 183 26.97 5.79 21.99
C GLU A 183 26.84 6.73 23.18
N GLU A 184 27.52 6.38 24.27
CA GLU A 184 27.67 7.31 25.39
C GLU A 184 28.28 8.61 24.84
N PRO A 185 27.67 9.79 25.17
CA PRO A 185 28.23 11.05 24.75
C PRO A 185 29.64 11.14 25.35
N GLU A 186 30.62 11.32 24.48
CA GLU A 186 32.04 11.56 24.90
C GLU A 186 32.04 12.67 25.95
N THR A 187 32.34 12.28 27.19
CA THR A 187 32.53 13.24 28.30
C THR A 187 33.66 14.15 27.93
N ALA A 188 33.33 15.38 27.57
CA ALA A 188 34.33 16.44 27.39
C ALA A 188 35.20 16.52 28.64
N GLN A 189 36.47 16.18 28.48
CA GLN A 189 37.46 16.37 29.56
C GLN A 189 37.54 17.87 29.86
N PRO A 190 37.46 18.29 31.13
CA PRO A 190 37.68 19.68 31.45
C PRO A 190 39.16 20.04 31.16
N GLU A 191 39.37 21.03 30.31
CA GLU A 191 40.66 21.67 30.14
C GLU A 191 41.12 22.21 31.48
N LEU A 192 42.23 21.63 32.00
CA LEU A 192 42.96 22.19 33.15
C LEU A 192 43.75 23.39 32.65
N ALA A 193 43.35 24.57 33.15
CA ALA A 193 44.12 25.79 33.02
C ALA A 193 45.31 25.79 34.02
#